data_fef8a285d8cbbad73f458e34131e0d55
#
_entry.id   fef8a285d8cbbad73f458e34131e0d55
#
_cell.length_a   1.000
_cell.length_b   1.000
_cell.length_c   1.000
_cell.angle_alpha   90.00
_cell.angle_beta   90.00
_cell.angle_gamma   90.00
#
_symmetry.space_group_name_H-M   'P 1'
#
loop_
_entity.id
_entity.type
_entity.pdbx_description
1 polymer ?
#
loop_
_entity_poly.entity_id
_entity_poly.type
_entity_poly.pdbx_seq_one_letter_code
_entity_poly.pdbx_strand_id
1 'polypeptide(L)'
;AEKYPHGLPKPYSDDPTQWLFHGHPCGSVVFNEKTGLLEQGPLRIDETVLQVAVARLLGYRWPAELDEKMELSDESRHWVKKSAELLPFADADGIVCLPSVRGEAPAAERLLDLLVASYGEAWQMDILSRLLEQVDHSGKTLETWLREKFFRQHCRLFHQRPFIWHIWDGLRDGFAALVNYHQLDRKNLETLIYTYLGDWISRQKQDLDRKIDGAAEKLAAAEGLQRRLELILEGEEPYDIFIRWKPLEKQPIGWEPDLNDGVRLNIRPFLTVPTVGLKDAGVLQVRPGIHWRQDRGKDVPSAPWYHLFKGKRINDHHLTLKEKQAARKAAADK
;
A
#
# COMPACT_ATOMS: atom_id res chain seq x y z
N ALA A 1 -5.16 -32.23 -19.81
CA ALA A 1 -4.60 -33.18 -18.85
C ALA A 1 -3.12 -33.49 -19.16
N GLU A 2 -2.75 -33.70 -20.43
CA GLU A 2 -1.35 -33.91 -20.79
C GLU A 2 -0.45 -32.71 -20.49
N LYS A 3 -0.91 -31.50 -20.77
CA LYS A 3 -0.17 -30.26 -20.48
C LYS A 3 -0.17 -29.90 -18.99
N TYR A 4 -1.23 -30.28 -18.26
CA TYR A 4 -1.41 -29.92 -16.84
C TYR A 4 -1.76 -31.17 -16.01
N PRO A 5 -0.81 -32.09 -15.80
CA PRO A 5 -1.07 -33.37 -15.12
C PRO A 5 -1.45 -33.22 -13.63
N HIS A 6 -1.11 -32.08 -13.03
CA HIS A 6 -1.43 -31.77 -11.64
C HIS A 6 -2.53 -30.71 -11.49
N GLY A 7 -3.31 -30.47 -12.55
CA GLY A 7 -4.31 -29.40 -12.62
C GLY A 7 -3.76 -28.13 -13.24
N LEU A 8 -4.63 -27.15 -13.44
CA LEU A 8 -4.24 -25.88 -14.04
C LEU A 8 -3.24 -25.14 -13.14
N PRO A 9 -2.11 -24.66 -13.70
CA PRO A 9 -1.14 -23.90 -12.92
C PRO A 9 -1.71 -22.54 -12.49
N LYS A 10 -1.23 -22.03 -11.36
CA LYS A 10 -1.57 -20.66 -10.93
C LYS A 10 -0.97 -19.65 -11.92
N PRO A 11 -1.60 -18.50 -12.12
CA PRO A 11 -2.74 -17.97 -11.35
C PRO A 11 -4.13 -18.22 -11.98
N TYR A 12 -4.39 -19.32 -12.61
CA TYR A 12 -5.75 -19.56 -13.12
C TYR A 12 -6.74 -19.85 -11.97
N SER A 13 -7.69 -18.97 -11.76
CA SER A 13 -8.82 -19.12 -10.81
C SER A 13 -9.86 -18.01 -11.01
N ASP A 14 -11.03 -18.19 -10.39
CA ASP A 14 -12.12 -17.21 -10.38
C ASP A 14 -11.87 -16.05 -9.40
N ASP A 15 -10.79 -16.10 -8.60
CA ASP A 15 -10.43 -15.00 -7.70
C ASP A 15 -9.93 -13.79 -8.49
N PRO A 16 -10.65 -12.67 -8.48
CA PRO A 16 -10.25 -11.48 -9.23
C PRO A 16 -8.92 -10.88 -8.76
N THR A 17 -8.41 -11.27 -7.58
CA THR A 17 -7.11 -10.81 -7.09
C THR A 17 -5.93 -11.61 -7.67
N GLN A 18 -6.16 -12.69 -8.39
CA GLN A 18 -5.12 -13.51 -8.97
C GLN A 18 -4.29 -12.82 -10.05
N TRP A 19 -4.82 -11.82 -10.71
CA TRP A 19 -4.08 -10.98 -11.65
C TRP A 19 -2.83 -10.36 -11.02
N LEU A 20 -2.80 -10.29 -9.71
CA LEU A 20 -1.69 -9.77 -8.95
C LEU A 20 -0.45 -10.67 -8.98
N PHE A 21 -0.58 -11.93 -9.36
CA PHE A 21 0.56 -12.85 -9.39
C PHE A 21 1.59 -12.50 -10.46
N HIS A 22 1.17 -12.01 -11.62
CA HIS A 22 2.11 -11.59 -12.66
C HIS A 22 2.44 -10.10 -12.63
N GLY A 23 1.69 -9.29 -11.86
CA GLY A 23 1.97 -7.88 -11.62
C GLY A 23 1.84 -6.94 -12.83
N HIS A 24 1.33 -7.39 -13.96
CA HIS A 24 1.09 -6.54 -15.12
C HIS A 24 -0.30 -5.88 -15.02
N PRO A 25 -0.42 -4.53 -15.10
CA PRO A 25 -1.68 -3.84 -14.88
C PRO A 25 -2.84 -4.35 -15.74
N CYS A 26 -2.62 -4.49 -17.05
CA CYS A 26 -3.67 -4.89 -17.99
C CYS A 26 -3.50 -6.29 -18.59
N GLY A 27 -2.42 -7.01 -18.27
CA GLY A 27 -2.21 -8.36 -18.77
C GLY A 27 -3.25 -9.34 -18.27
N SER A 28 -3.61 -10.33 -19.07
CA SER A 28 -4.53 -11.40 -18.66
C SER A 28 -4.18 -12.75 -19.25
N VAL A 29 -4.61 -13.79 -18.56
CA VAL A 29 -4.51 -15.18 -19.00
C VAL A 29 -5.90 -15.78 -18.88
N VAL A 30 -6.37 -16.45 -19.92
CA VAL A 30 -7.69 -17.06 -19.97
C VAL A 30 -7.58 -18.54 -20.24
N PHE A 31 -8.51 -19.31 -19.70
CA PHE A 31 -8.65 -20.71 -20.03
C PHE A 31 -9.60 -20.87 -21.23
N ASN A 32 -9.08 -21.48 -22.30
CA ASN A 32 -9.91 -21.78 -23.47
C ASN A 32 -10.52 -23.17 -23.30
N GLU A 33 -11.80 -23.23 -23.05
CA GLU A 33 -12.55 -24.48 -22.84
C GLU A 33 -12.52 -25.41 -24.07
N LYS A 34 -12.40 -24.85 -25.28
CA LYS A 34 -12.39 -25.63 -26.52
C LYS A 34 -11.05 -26.37 -26.72
N THR A 35 -9.95 -25.73 -26.37
CA THR A 35 -8.60 -26.30 -26.48
C THR A 35 -8.15 -26.99 -25.22
N GLY A 36 -8.77 -26.68 -24.07
CA GLY A 36 -8.34 -27.16 -22.76
C GLY A 36 -7.01 -26.52 -22.30
N LEU A 37 -6.62 -25.40 -22.87
CA LEU A 37 -5.32 -24.75 -22.62
C LEU A 37 -5.50 -23.35 -22.08
N LEU A 38 -4.48 -22.86 -21.37
CA LEU A 38 -4.33 -21.45 -21.05
C LEU A 38 -3.81 -20.69 -22.28
N GLU A 39 -4.31 -19.49 -22.48
CA GLU A 39 -3.95 -18.61 -23.59
C GLU A 39 -3.80 -17.16 -23.10
N GLN A 40 -3.07 -16.34 -23.86
CA GLN A 40 -3.06 -14.90 -23.62
C GLN A 40 -4.47 -14.35 -23.81
N GLY A 41 -4.99 -13.70 -22.77
CA GLY A 41 -6.30 -13.05 -22.84
C GLY A 41 -6.23 -11.66 -23.45
N PRO A 42 -7.39 -11.02 -23.67
CA PRO A 42 -7.46 -9.62 -24.05
C PRO A 42 -6.91 -8.72 -22.93
N LEU A 43 -6.38 -7.55 -23.28
CA LEU A 43 -5.97 -6.57 -22.27
C LEU A 43 -7.17 -6.16 -21.43
N ARG A 44 -6.99 -6.25 -20.10
CA ARG A 44 -8.06 -5.99 -19.13
C ARG A 44 -8.40 -4.51 -19.07
N ILE A 45 -9.68 -4.24 -18.89
CA ILE A 45 -10.23 -2.95 -18.51
C ILE A 45 -11.23 -3.25 -17.38
N ASP A 46 -10.72 -3.46 -16.19
CA ASP A 46 -11.50 -3.79 -15.01
C ASP A 46 -11.04 -2.97 -13.79
N GLU A 47 -11.73 -3.14 -12.67
CA GLU A 47 -11.48 -2.40 -11.42
C GLU A 47 -10.09 -2.64 -10.83
N THR A 48 -9.38 -3.70 -11.22
CA THR A 48 -8.08 -4.04 -10.66
C THR A 48 -6.92 -3.35 -11.37
N VAL A 49 -7.11 -2.94 -12.64
CA VAL A 49 -6.04 -2.35 -13.47
C VAL A 49 -5.40 -1.13 -12.80
N LEU A 50 -6.22 -0.19 -12.36
CA LEU A 50 -5.73 1.03 -11.70
C LEU A 50 -5.03 0.71 -10.37
N GLN A 51 -5.51 -0.29 -9.63
CA GLN A 51 -4.90 -0.70 -8.35
C GLN A 51 -3.52 -1.33 -8.56
N VAL A 52 -3.39 -2.21 -9.56
CA VAL A 52 -2.11 -2.82 -9.93
C VAL A 52 -1.13 -1.77 -10.46
N ALA A 53 -1.61 -0.83 -11.28
CA ALA A 53 -0.79 0.26 -11.80
C ALA A 53 -0.24 1.16 -10.68
N VAL A 54 -1.06 1.52 -9.69
CA VAL A 54 -0.60 2.29 -8.52
C VAL A 54 0.44 1.52 -7.72
N ALA A 55 0.21 0.24 -7.45
CA ALA A 55 1.19 -0.59 -6.73
C ALA A 55 2.52 -0.68 -7.50
N ARG A 56 2.46 -0.81 -8.83
CA ARG A 56 3.62 -0.80 -9.72
C ARG A 56 4.36 0.55 -9.69
N LEU A 57 3.63 1.65 -9.77
CA LEU A 57 4.18 3.00 -9.67
C LEU A 57 4.96 3.21 -8.37
N LEU A 58 4.49 2.63 -7.27
CA LEU A 58 5.14 2.68 -5.95
C LEU A 58 6.22 1.60 -5.75
N GLY A 59 6.71 0.99 -6.83
CA GLY A 59 7.82 0.04 -6.77
C GLY A 59 7.48 -1.30 -6.12
N TYR A 60 6.19 -1.64 -5.95
CA TYR A 60 5.85 -2.98 -5.45
C TYR A 60 6.24 -4.06 -6.46
N ARG A 61 6.92 -5.09 -5.97
CA ARG A 61 7.33 -6.24 -6.77
C ARG A 61 6.51 -7.46 -6.37
N TRP A 62 5.93 -8.11 -7.36
CA TRP A 62 5.12 -9.31 -7.13
C TRP A 62 6.00 -10.53 -6.84
N PRO A 63 5.51 -11.50 -6.04
CA PRO A 63 6.29 -12.71 -5.74
C PRO A 63 6.82 -13.43 -6.98
N ALA A 64 6.02 -13.46 -8.05
CA ALA A 64 6.43 -14.08 -9.31
C ALA A 64 7.59 -13.39 -10.04
N GLU A 65 7.88 -12.14 -9.72
CA GLU A 65 9.05 -11.42 -10.24
C GLU A 65 10.31 -11.71 -9.43
N LEU A 66 10.13 -12.09 -8.17
CA LEU A 66 11.21 -12.32 -7.20
C LEU A 66 11.58 -13.79 -7.07
N ASP A 67 10.65 -14.69 -7.40
CA ASP A 67 10.84 -16.13 -7.35
C ASP A 67 10.62 -16.78 -8.73
N GLU A 68 11.72 -17.07 -9.42
CA GLU A 68 11.69 -17.72 -10.73
C GLU A 68 11.15 -19.16 -10.68
N LYS A 69 11.18 -19.78 -9.48
CA LYS A 69 10.69 -21.15 -9.28
C LYS A 69 9.20 -21.19 -8.95
N MET A 70 8.56 -20.03 -8.78
CA MET A 70 7.12 -19.99 -8.55
C MET A 70 6.39 -20.68 -9.70
N GLU A 71 5.49 -21.61 -9.37
CA GLU A 71 4.71 -22.35 -10.36
C GLU A 71 3.71 -21.42 -11.06
N LEU A 72 3.98 -21.12 -12.31
CA LEU A 72 3.15 -20.29 -13.18
C LEU A 72 3.05 -20.92 -14.57
N SER A 73 1.95 -20.64 -15.26
CA SER A 73 1.83 -20.98 -16.68
C SER A 73 2.81 -20.14 -17.52
N ASP A 74 3.13 -20.60 -18.71
CA ASP A 74 3.99 -19.88 -19.67
C ASP A 74 3.38 -18.51 -20.03
N GLU A 75 2.05 -18.46 -20.15
CA GLU A 75 1.29 -17.26 -20.44
C GLU A 75 1.41 -16.21 -19.31
N SER A 76 1.39 -16.68 -18.06
CA SER A 76 1.62 -15.79 -16.90
C SER A 76 3.08 -15.35 -16.81
N ARG A 77 4.04 -16.24 -17.12
CA ARG A 77 5.47 -15.87 -17.21
C ARG A 77 5.73 -14.81 -18.29
N HIS A 78 5.00 -14.85 -19.38
CA HIS A 78 5.04 -13.78 -20.38
C HIS A 78 4.73 -12.42 -19.76
N TRP A 79 3.64 -12.31 -18.99
CA TRP A 79 3.25 -11.06 -18.33
C TRP A 79 4.21 -10.64 -17.23
N VAL A 80 4.80 -11.59 -16.48
CA VAL A 80 5.87 -11.29 -15.52
C VAL A 80 7.06 -10.62 -16.23
N LYS A 81 7.48 -11.14 -17.39
CA LYS A 81 8.55 -10.54 -18.19
C LYS A 81 8.17 -9.16 -18.72
N LYS A 82 6.94 -9.00 -19.21
CA LYS A 82 6.42 -7.70 -19.65
C LYS A 82 6.37 -6.67 -18.54
N SER A 83 6.13 -7.08 -17.31
CA SER A 83 6.14 -6.19 -16.15
C SER A 83 7.53 -5.56 -15.90
N ALA A 84 8.60 -6.19 -16.35
CA ALA A 84 9.94 -5.61 -16.23
C ALA A 84 10.10 -4.32 -17.07
N GLU A 85 9.36 -4.19 -18.17
CA GLU A 85 9.35 -2.99 -19.02
C GLU A 85 8.75 -1.77 -18.30
N LEU A 86 7.99 -1.99 -17.22
CA LEU A 86 7.37 -0.94 -16.41
C LEU A 86 8.25 -0.47 -15.24
N LEU A 87 9.39 -1.13 -14.97
CA LEU A 87 10.29 -0.76 -13.88
C LEU A 87 10.81 0.69 -13.97
N PRO A 88 11.09 1.27 -15.15
CA PRO A 88 11.53 2.66 -15.26
C PRO A 88 10.49 3.69 -14.77
N PHE A 89 9.20 3.32 -14.67
CA PHE A 89 8.15 4.17 -14.16
C PHE A 89 7.96 4.05 -12.66
N ALA A 90 8.59 3.05 -12.04
CA ALA A 90 8.46 2.80 -10.60
C ALA A 90 9.24 3.84 -9.81
N ASP A 91 8.64 4.27 -8.70
CA ASP A 91 9.31 5.12 -7.73
C ASP A 91 10.39 4.35 -6.98
N ALA A 92 11.52 5.01 -6.72
CA ALA A 92 12.69 4.36 -6.13
C ALA A 92 12.56 4.18 -4.61
N ASP A 93 11.91 5.11 -3.92
CA ASP A 93 11.74 5.08 -2.46
C ASP A 93 10.34 4.63 -2.02
N GLY A 94 9.46 4.37 -2.99
CA GLY A 94 8.11 3.90 -2.73
C GLY A 94 7.17 4.98 -2.18
N ILE A 95 7.47 6.26 -2.42
CA ILE A 95 6.67 7.41 -1.99
C ILE A 95 6.30 8.24 -3.21
N VAL A 96 5.01 8.37 -3.50
CA VAL A 96 4.52 9.19 -4.61
C VAL A 96 3.51 10.21 -4.09
N CYS A 97 3.88 11.49 -4.18
CA CYS A 97 3.02 12.58 -3.73
C CYS A 97 1.92 12.89 -4.74
N LEU A 98 0.70 13.15 -4.24
CA LEU A 98 -0.41 13.53 -5.11
C LEU A 98 -0.19 14.91 -5.73
N PRO A 99 0.20 15.96 -4.98
CA PRO A 99 0.64 17.20 -5.58
C PRO A 99 2.07 17.06 -6.12
N SER A 100 2.43 17.90 -7.08
CA SER A 100 3.83 18.04 -7.47
C SER A 100 4.65 18.58 -6.28
N VAL A 101 5.75 17.94 -5.93
CA VAL A 101 6.69 18.34 -4.88
C VAL A 101 8.12 18.08 -5.34
N ARG A 102 9.06 18.91 -4.91
CA ARG A 102 10.49 18.78 -5.24
C ARG A 102 10.81 18.69 -6.74
N GLY A 103 9.94 19.24 -7.59
CA GLY A 103 10.10 19.12 -9.05
C GLY A 103 9.65 17.78 -9.63
N GLU A 104 9.15 16.87 -8.82
CA GLU A 104 8.52 15.64 -9.29
C GLU A 104 7.13 15.93 -9.83
N ALA A 105 6.76 15.23 -10.90
CA ALA A 105 5.42 15.28 -11.45
C ALA A 105 4.39 14.70 -10.45
N PRO A 106 3.15 15.22 -10.43
CA PRO A 106 2.11 14.71 -9.54
C PRO A 106 1.76 13.26 -9.86
N ALA A 107 1.29 12.53 -8.84
CA ALA A 107 0.96 11.11 -8.95
C ALA A 107 0.08 10.77 -10.17
N ALA A 108 -0.88 11.63 -10.50
CA ALA A 108 -1.81 11.38 -11.60
C ALA A 108 -1.12 11.36 -12.97
N GLU A 109 -0.15 12.23 -13.21
CA GLU A 109 0.65 12.27 -14.44
C GLU A 109 1.56 11.02 -14.52
N ARG A 110 2.31 10.74 -13.46
CA ARG A 110 3.18 9.56 -13.40
C ARG A 110 2.40 8.25 -13.58
N LEU A 111 1.20 8.16 -13.02
CA LEU A 111 0.33 6.99 -13.18
C LEU A 111 -0.21 6.89 -14.61
N LEU A 112 -0.55 8.01 -15.25
CA LEU A 112 -0.98 8.02 -16.66
C LEU A 112 0.14 7.50 -17.57
N ASP A 113 1.37 7.96 -17.38
CA ASP A 113 2.52 7.51 -18.16
C ASP A 113 2.74 5.99 -18.02
N LEU A 114 2.63 5.46 -16.81
CA LEU A 114 2.70 4.02 -16.56
C LEU A 114 1.56 3.26 -17.24
N LEU A 115 0.34 3.78 -17.22
CA LEU A 115 -0.81 3.17 -17.90
C LEU A 115 -0.60 3.15 -19.41
N VAL A 116 -0.17 4.27 -19.99
CA VAL A 116 0.17 4.34 -21.42
C VAL A 116 1.21 3.29 -21.80
N ALA A 117 2.27 3.18 -21.01
CA ALA A 117 3.31 2.17 -21.21
C ALA A 117 2.77 0.73 -21.05
N SER A 118 1.86 0.51 -20.09
CA SER A 118 1.27 -0.82 -19.85
C SER A 118 0.42 -1.33 -21.00
N TYR A 119 -0.33 -0.43 -21.67
CA TYR A 119 -1.15 -0.78 -22.83
C TYR A 119 -0.36 -0.74 -24.13
N GLY A 120 0.74 0.02 -24.20
CA GLY A 120 1.58 0.17 -25.39
C GLY A 120 0.76 0.61 -26.62
N GLU A 121 0.92 -0.08 -27.73
CA GLU A 121 0.21 0.22 -28.98
C GLU A 121 -1.32 0.11 -28.88
N ALA A 122 -1.83 -0.61 -27.89
CA ALA A 122 -3.26 -0.74 -27.64
C ALA A 122 -3.85 0.47 -26.89
N TRP A 123 -3.02 1.41 -26.43
CA TRP A 123 -3.51 2.60 -25.74
C TRP A 123 -4.36 3.47 -26.67
N GLN A 124 -5.58 3.78 -26.21
CA GLN A 124 -6.51 4.68 -26.90
C GLN A 124 -7.04 5.71 -25.90
N MET A 125 -7.48 6.87 -26.42
CA MET A 125 -7.91 8.00 -25.58
C MET A 125 -9.10 7.69 -24.66
N ASP A 126 -9.91 6.70 -25.01
CA ASP A 126 -11.07 6.27 -24.21
C ASP A 126 -10.72 5.30 -23.08
N ILE A 127 -9.54 4.66 -23.12
CA ILE A 127 -9.16 3.65 -22.12
C ILE A 127 -9.20 4.24 -20.71
N LEU A 128 -8.64 5.43 -20.48
CA LEU A 128 -8.66 6.06 -19.17
C LEU A 128 -10.10 6.30 -18.68
N SER A 129 -10.97 6.78 -19.54
CA SER A 129 -12.38 7.01 -19.19
C SER A 129 -13.08 5.70 -18.81
N ARG A 130 -12.83 4.63 -19.57
CA ARG A 130 -13.35 3.29 -19.30
C ARG A 130 -12.81 2.71 -17.97
N LEU A 131 -11.52 2.90 -17.68
CA LEU A 131 -10.93 2.48 -16.41
C LEU A 131 -11.55 3.23 -15.22
N LEU A 132 -11.77 4.54 -15.36
CA LEU A 132 -12.43 5.34 -14.32
C LEU A 132 -13.89 4.95 -14.13
N GLU A 133 -14.58 4.53 -15.19
CA GLU A 133 -15.94 3.98 -15.11
C GLU A 133 -15.97 2.67 -14.29
N GLN A 134 -15.01 1.77 -14.49
CA GLN A 134 -14.92 0.50 -13.73
C GLN A 134 -14.74 0.71 -12.22
N VAL A 135 -14.24 1.86 -11.80
CA VAL A 135 -14.00 2.20 -10.40
C VAL A 135 -15.00 3.22 -9.84
N ASP A 136 -16.19 3.32 -10.41
CA ASP A 136 -17.25 4.26 -10.00
C ASP A 136 -16.80 5.72 -9.99
N HIS A 137 -15.98 6.12 -10.98
CA HIS A 137 -15.43 7.48 -11.06
C HIS A 137 -15.60 8.11 -12.45
N SER A 138 -16.65 7.73 -13.16
CA SER A 138 -16.98 8.19 -14.49
C SER A 138 -17.08 9.72 -14.56
N GLY A 139 -16.58 10.31 -15.66
CA GLY A 139 -16.63 11.75 -15.92
C GLY A 139 -15.73 12.61 -15.03
N LYS A 140 -14.84 12.00 -14.25
CA LYS A 140 -13.87 12.68 -13.37
C LYS A 140 -12.43 12.38 -13.80
N THR A 141 -11.46 12.89 -13.05
CA THR A 141 -10.04 12.77 -13.35
C THR A 141 -9.35 11.67 -12.54
N LEU A 142 -8.18 11.23 -13.02
CA LEU A 142 -7.34 10.29 -12.30
C LEU A 142 -6.85 10.85 -10.96
N GLU A 143 -6.55 12.16 -10.90
CA GLU A 143 -6.19 12.84 -9.65
C GLU A 143 -7.31 12.76 -8.61
N THR A 144 -8.54 13.08 -8.98
CA THR A 144 -9.67 13.02 -8.05
C THR A 144 -9.97 11.59 -7.61
N TRP A 145 -9.74 10.60 -8.48
CA TRP A 145 -9.84 9.19 -8.08
C TRP A 145 -8.77 8.82 -7.05
N LEU A 146 -7.52 9.18 -7.24
CA LEU A 146 -6.43 8.95 -6.29
C LEU A 146 -6.76 9.56 -4.92
N ARG A 147 -7.28 10.80 -4.90
CA ARG A 147 -7.62 11.52 -3.67
C ARG A 147 -8.83 10.95 -2.94
N GLU A 148 -9.88 10.56 -3.67
CA GLU A 148 -11.20 10.31 -3.06
C GLU A 148 -11.56 8.82 -2.97
N LYS A 149 -11.08 7.99 -3.89
CA LYS A 149 -11.58 6.62 -4.07
C LYS A 149 -10.50 5.55 -3.90
N PHE A 150 -9.30 5.78 -4.38
CA PHE A 150 -8.23 4.79 -4.45
C PHE A 150 -8.07 4.01 -3.14
N PHE A 151 -7.81 4.69 -2.03
CA PHE A 151 -7.43 4.01 -0.80
C PHE A 151 -8.56 3.16 -0.21
N ARG A 152 -9.80 3.63 -0.30
CA ARG A 152 -10.97 2.84 0.11
C ARG A 152 -11.14 1.59 -0.73
N GLN A 153 -10.95 1.69 -2.04
CA GLN A 153 -11.00 0.55 -2.96
C GLN A 153 -9.84 -0.41 -2.71
N HIS A 154 -8.64 0.11 -2.47
CA HIS A 154 -7.46 -0.67 -2.09
C HIS A 154 -7.68 -1.46 -0.79
N CYS A 155 -8.22 -0.82 0.25
CA CYS A 155 -8.59 -1.53 1.49
C CYS A 155 -9.57 -2.67 1.23
N ARG A 156 -10.60 -2.44 0.40
CA ARG A 156 -11.60 -3.46 0.08
C ARG A 156 -11.01 -4.62 -0.70
N LEU A 157 -10.25 -4.33 -1.76
CA LEU A 157 -9.63 -5.32 -2.63
C LEU A 157 -8.66 -6.23 -1.87
N PHE A 158 -7.89 -5.66 -0.94
CA PHE A 158 -6.91 -6.40 -0.14
C PHE A 158 -7.44 -6.80 1.25
N HIS A 159 -8.73 -7.10 1.35
CA HIS A 159 -9.35 -7.63 2.57
C HIS A 159 -9.02 -6.82 3.84
N GLN A 160 -9.05 -5.49 3.71
CA GLN A 160 -8.76 -4.52 4.76
C GLN A 160 -7.31 -4.58 5.29
N ARG A 161 -6.37 -5.02 4.44
CA ARG A 161 -4.93 -5.03 4.70
C ARG A 161 -4.18 -4.28 3.62
N PRO A 162 -4.40 -2.96 3.53
CA PRO A 162 -3.77 -2.17 2.49
C PRO A 162 -2.26 -2.18 2.66
N PHE A 163 -1.53 -2.43 1.59
CA PHE A 163 -0.06 -2.33 1.57
C PHE A 163 0.43 -1.07 0.84
N ILE A 164 -0.45 -0.34 0.17
CA ILE A 164 -0.21 1.03 -0.25
C ILE A 164 -1.05 1.92 0.66
N TRP A 165 -0.40 2.80 1.41
CA TRP A 165 -1.07 3.68 2.35
C TRP A 165 -1.22 5.07 1.78
N HIS A 166 -2.39 5.66 1.97
CA HIS A 166 -2.67 7.03 1.60
C HIS A 166 -2.62 7.91 2.86
N ILE A 167 -1.51 8.60 3.02
CA ILE A 167 -1.23 9.55 4.10
C ILE A 167 -1.58 10.95 3.59
N TRP A 168 -2.30 11.74 4.39
CA TRP A 168 -2.76 13.06 3.99
C TRP A 168 -2.90 14.02 5.17
N ASP A 169 -3.03 15.31 4.87
CA ASP A 169 -3.18 16.37 5.87
C ASP A 169 -4.64 16.69 6.27
N GLY A 170 -5.60 15.98 5.68
CA GLY A 170 -7.03 16.15 5.94
C GLY A 170 -7.75 17.08 4.96
N LEU A 171 -7.04 17.80 4.10
CA LEU A 171 -7.62 18.70 3.10
C LEU A 171 -7.73 18.03 1.73
N ARG A 172 -8.80 18.35 0.99
CA ARG A 172 -9.04 17.77 -0.35
C ARG A 172 -8.01 18.20 -1.37
N ASP A 173 -7.48 19.41 -1.24
CA ASP A 173 -6.48 20.03 -2.10
C ASP A 173 -5.15 20.29 -1.39
N GLY A 174 -4.96 19.65 -0.25
CA GLY A 174 -3.75 19.70 0.57
C GLY A 174 -2.71 18.66 0.19
N PHE A 175 -1.76 18.46 1.09
CA PHE A 175 -0.73 17.43 0.93
C PHE A 175 -1.30 16.03 1.10
N ALA A 176 -0.97 15.17 0.16
CA ALA A 176 -1.21 13.74 0.28
C ALA A 176 -0.11 12.96 -0.43
N ALA A 177 0.23 11.80 0.09
CA ALA A 177 1.21 10.88 -0.48
C ALA A 177 0.72 9.44 -0.39
N LEU A 178 1.02 8.66 -1.42
CA LEU A 178 0.91 7.21 -1.43
C LEU A 178 2.24 6.62 -1.01
N VAL A 179 2.22 5.64 -0.12
CA VAL A 179 3.42 5.03 0.45
C VAL A 179 3.33 3.52 0.36
N ASN A 180 4.36 2.90 -0.23
CA ASN A 180 4.49 1.45 -0.26
C ASN A 180 4.99 0.94 1.11
N TYR A 181 4.12 0.29 1.87
CA TYR A 181 4.45 -0.26 3.17
C TYR A 181 5.68 -1.19 3.14
N HIS A 182 5.87 -1.95 2.07
CA HIS A 182 6.98 -2.91 1.98
C HIS A 182 8.36 -2.26 1.89
N GLN A 183 8.40 -1.01 1.44
CA GLN A 183 9.61 -0.19 1.38
C GLN A 183 9.70 0.81 2.54
N LEU A 184 8.62 0.98 3.32
CA LEU A 184 8.59 1.94 4.41
C LEU A 184 9.51 1.49 5.54
N ASP A 185 10.56 2.26 5.76
CA ASP A 185 11.47 2.18 6.88
C ASP A 185 11.62 3.55 7.56
N ARG A 186 12.53 3.66 8.53
CA ARG A 186 12.79 4.93 9.22
C ARG A 186 13.22 6.03 8.24
N LYS A 187 14.14 5.70 7.34
CA LYS A 187 14.69 6.66 6.38
C LYS A 187 13.59 7.14 5.42
N ASN A 188 12.75 6.24 4.93
CA ASN A 188 11.65 6.61 4.05
C ASN A 188 10.61 7.47 4.78
N LEU A 189 10.33 7.19 6.05
CA LEU A 189 9.45 8.06 6.84
C LEU A 189 10.08 9.44 7.07
N GLU A 190 11.38 9.53 7.36
CA GLU A 190 12.12 10.79 7.43
C GLU A 190 12.09 11.55 6.09
N THR A 191 12.23 10.84 4.97
CA THR A 191 12.10 11.41 3.61
C THR A 191 10.70 11.98 3.37
N LEU A 192 9.66 11.24 3.73
CA LEU A 192 8.28 11.73 3.64
C LEU A 192 8.08 13.03 4.44
N ILE A 193 8.56 13.06 5.69
CA ILE A 193 8.36 14.18 6.63
C ILE A 193 9.15 15.41 6.21
N TYR A 194 10.46 15.24 6.04
CA TYR A 194 11.37 16.39 5.93
C TYR A 194 11.66 16.79 4.49
N THR A 195 11.53 15.85 3.57
CA THR A 195 11.80 16.10 2.16
C THR A 195 10.53 16.48 1.42
N TYR A 196 9.55 15.60 1.32
CA TYR A 196 8.33 15.83 0.53
C TYR A 196 7.36 16.79 1.23
N LEU A 197 6.96 16.49 2.45
CA LEU A 197 6.07 17.36 3.22
C LEU A 197 6.76 18.68 3.59
N GLY A 198 8.09 18.64 3.86
CA GLY A 198 8.90 19.82 4.11
C GLY A 198 8.93 20.79 2.93
N ASP A 199 9.05 20.28 1.70
CA ASP A 199 8.96 21.09 0.47
C ASP A 199 7.57 21.73 0.32
N TRP A 200 6.51 20.94 0.54
CA TRP A 200 5.14 21.43 0.52
C TRP A 200 4.92 22.55 1.55
N ILE A 201 5.35 22.36 2.79
CA ILE A 201 5.26 23.36 3.86
C ILE A 201 6.00 24.63 3.46
N SER A 202 7.21 24.51 2.90
CA SER A 202 8.00 25.65 2.45
C SER A 202 7.28 26.45 1.38
N ARG A 203 6.61 25.79 0.44
CA ARG A 203 5.80 26.45 -0.58
C ARG A 203 4.56 27.13 0.01
N GLN A 204 3.87 26.46 0.94
CA GLN A 204 2.71 27.09 1.57
C GLN A 204 3.11 28.35 2.40
N LYS A 205 4.30 28.39 2.99
CA LYS A 205 4.85 29.60 3.63
C LYS A 205 5.06 30.73 2.62
N GLN A 206 5.65 30.42 1.45
CA GLN A 206 5.82 31.40 0.38
C GLN A 206 4.48 31.90 -0.18
N ASP A 207 3.49 31.00 -0.31
CA ASP A 207 2.15 31.33 -0.77
C ASP A 207 1.42 32.22 0.26
N LEU A 208 1.63 31.97 1.55
CA LEU A 208 1.11 32.80 2.64
C LEU A 208 1.72 34.21 2.59
N ASP A 209 3.04 34.32 2.39
CA ASP A 209 3.72 35.62 2.24
C ASP A 209 3.19 36.40 1.02
N ARG A 210 2.83 35.68 -0.04
CA ARG A 210 2.18 36.25 -1.24
C ARG A 210 0.70 36.51 -1.10
N LYS A 211 0.12 36.18 0.07
CA LYS A 211 -1.32 36.31 0.39
C LYS A 211 -2.22 35.51 -0.56
N ILE A 212 -1.78 34.32 -0.97
CA ILE A 212 -2.59 33.39 -1.75
C ILE A 212 -3.70 32.81 -0.86
N ASP A 213 -4.92 32.82 -1.35
CA ASP A 213 -6.07 32.28 -0.63
C ASP A 213 -5.88 30.80 -0.31
N GLY A 214 -6.26 30.41 0.92
CA GLY A 214 -6.16 29.04 1.41
C GLY A 214 -4.75 28.62 1.86
N ALA A 215 -3.69 29.42 1.62
CA ALA A 215 -2.33 29.07 2.00
C ALA A 215 -2.16 28.87 3.51
N ALA A 216 -2.80 29.71 4.33
CA ALA A 216 -2.75 29.58 5.79
C ALA A 216 -3.37 28.27 6.30
N GLU A 217 -4.49 27.85 5.73
CA GLU A 217 -5.17 26.59 6.06
C GLU A 217 -4.32 25.39 5.64
N LYS A 218 -3.80 25.40 4.41
CA LYS A 218 -2.91 24.34 3.89
C LYS A 218 -1.61 24.24 4.70
N LEU A 219 -1.03 25.37 5.09
CA LEU A 219 0.15 25.39 5.94
C LEU A 219 -0.12 24.77 7.31
N ALA A 220 -1.20 25.19 7.97
CA ALA A 220 -1.58 24.68 9.28
C ALA A 220 -1.88 23.17 9.24
N ALA A 221 -2.56 22.69 8.20
CA ALA A 221 -2.85 21.29 7.98
C ALA A 221 -1.57 20.46 7.76
N ALA A 222 -0.67 20.94 6.91
CA ALA A 222 0.60 20.28 6.61
C ALA A 222 1.52 20.22 7.84
N GLU A 223 1.66 21.31 8.61
CA GLU A 223 2.41 21.31 9.87
C GLU A 223 1.74 20.41 10.92
N GLY A 224 0.42 20.32 10.89
CA GLY A 224 -0.35 19.40 11.72
C GLY A 224 -0.06 17.94 11.38
N LEU A 225 0.05 17.61 10.10
CA LEU A 225 0.46 16.27 9.62
C LEU A 225 1.90 15.97 10.03
N GLN A 226 2.81 16.92 9.82
CA GLN A 226 4.23 16.77 10.15
C GLN A 226 4.41 16.35 11.61
N ARG A 227 3.82 17.09 12.55
CA ARG A 227 3.89 16.76 14.00
C ARG A 227 3.39 15.34 14.31
N ARG A 228 2.36 14.86 13.62
CA ARG A 228 1.83 13.51 13.83
C ARG A 228 2.75 12.42 13.29
N LEU A 229 3.36 12.67 12.14
CA LEU A 229 4.33 11.74 11.56
C LEU A 229 5.62 11.69 12.39
N GLU A 230 6.04 12.82 12.97
CA GLU A 230 7.18 12.88 13.90
C GLU A 230 6.93 12.05 15.16
N LEU A 231 5.72 12.08 15.73
CA LEU A 231 5.36 11.19 16.85
C LEU A 231 5.51 9.71 16.48
N ILE A 232 5.13 9.34 15.25
CA ILE A 232 5.31 7.97 14.75
C ILE A 232 6.79 7.64 14.55
N LEU A 233 7.55 8.59 14.04
CA LEU A 233 8.99 8.44 13.78
C LEU A 233 9.77 8.27 15.09
N GLU A 234 9.45 9.05 16.12
CA GLU A 234 10.01 8.93 17.45
C GLU A 234 9.63 7.60 18.11
N GLY A 235 8.38 7.18 17.89
CA GLY A 235 7.88 5.88 18.29
C GLY A 235 7.86 5.68 19.79
N GLU A 236 7.48 6.70 20.53
CA GLU A 236 7.24 6.61 21.96
C GLU A 236 5.80 6.23 22.26
N GLU A 237 5.54 5.72 23.47
CA GLU A 237 4.19 5.36 23.88
C GLU A 237 3.24 6.55 23.80
N PRO A 238 2.04 6.40 23.22
CA PRO A 238 1.34 5.18 22.78
C PRO A 238 1.57 4.82 21.29
N TYR A 239 2.47 5.50 20.58
CA TYR A 239 2.68 5.34 19.13
C TYR A 239 3.73 4.28 18.79
N ASP A 240 4.30 3.66 19.80
CA ASP A 240 5.32 2.62 19.71
C ASP A 240 4.77 1.20 19.48
N ILE A 241 3.47 1.07 19.26
CA ILE A 241 2.76 -0.22 19.28
C ILE A 241 3.27 -1.21 18.23
N PHE A 242 3.87 -0.71 17.17
CA PHE A 242 4.62 -1.52 16.22
C PHE A 242 5.54 -0.62 15.42
N ILE A 243 6.81 -0.62 15.73
CA ILE A 243 7.74 0.19 14.98
C ILE A 243 8.68 -0.72 14.22
N ARG A 244 8.36 -0.91 12.96
CA ARG A 244 9.06 -1.78 12.01
C ARG A 244 10.57 -1.52 11.94
N TRP A 245 11.00 -0.28 12.12
CA TRP A 245 12.41 0.13 12.03
C TRP A 245 13.17 0.08 13.35
N LYS A 246 12.52 -0.22 14.46
CA LYS A 246 13.24 -0.48 15.71
C LYS A 246 13.84 -1.88 15.70
N PRO A 247 15.07 -2.07 16.20
CA PRO A 247 15.62 -3.39 16.41
C PRO A 247 14.66 -4.26 17.22
N LEU A 248 14.66 -5.57 16.96
CA LEU A 248 13.71 -6.50 17.55
C LEU A 248 13.68 -6.42 19.10
N GLU A 249 14.84 -6.23 19.72
CA GLU A 249 15.00 -6.09 21.18
C GLU A 249 14.35 -4.82 21.74
N LYS A 250 14.19 -3.80 20.88
CA LYS A 250 13.58 -2.51 21.23
C LYS A 250 12.12 -2.41 20.83
N GLN A 251 11.61 -3.39 20.10
CA GLN A 251 10.18 -3.39 19.76
C GLN A 251 9.34 -3.77 20.99
N PRO A 252 8.14 -3.18 21.14
CA PRO A 252 7.24 -3.45 22.26
C PRO A 252 6.94 -4.93 22.46
N ILE A 253 6.88 -5.67 21.38
CA ILE A 253 6.48 -7.07 21.34
C ILE A 253 7.68 -8.01 21.27
N GLY A 254 8.83 -7.54 20.77
CA GLY A 254 10.06 -8.32 20.70
C GLY A 254 10.00 -9.47 19.68
N TRP A 255 9.20 -9.35 18.62
CA TRP A 255 9.11 -10.34 17.56
C TRP A 255 8.88 -9.67 16.19
N GLU A 256 9.29 -10.36 15.14
CA GLU A 256 9.10 -9.91 13.78
C GLU A 256 7.87 -10.61 13.17
N PRO A 257 6.82 -9.86 12.81
CA PRO A 257 5.62 -10.44 12.23
C PRO A 257 5.86 -10.89 10.79
N ASP A 258 5.10 -11.87 10.35
CA ASP A 258 5.04 -12.22 8.94
C ASP A 258 4.49 -11.06 8.08
N LEU A 259 4.57 -11.23 6.75
CA LEU A 259 4.18 -10.19 5.81
C LEU A 259 2.72 -9.74 5.98
N ASN A 260 1.81 -10.66 6.25
CA ASN A 260 0.38 -10.36 6.42
C ASN A 260 0.07 -9.65 7.72
N ASP A 261 0.67 -10.10 8.80
CA ASP A 261 0.47 -9.50 10.12
C ASP A 261 1.26 -8.21 10.25
N GLY A 262 2.41 -8.10 9.59
CA GLY A 262 3.21 -6.90 9.55
C GLY A 262 2.43 -5.68 9.04
N VAL A 263 1.71 -5.82 7.93
CA VAL A 263 0.86 -4.73 7.39
C VAL A 263 -0.18 -4.27 8.42
N ARG A 264 -0.85 -5.22 9.09
CA ARG A 264 -1.90 -4.91 10.09
C ARG A 264 -1.33 -4.24 11.33
N LEU A 265 -0.18 -4.65 11.75
CA LEU A 265 0.42 -4.20 13.00
C LEU A 265 1.11 -2.85 12.83
N ASN A 266 1.86 -2.70 11.75
CA ASN A 266 2.61 -1.47 11.49
C ASN A 266 1.74 -0.28 11.06
N ILE A 267 0.50 -0.51 10.61
CA ILE A 267 -0.45 0.57 10.32
C ILE A 267 -1.04 1.22 11.58
N ARG A 268 -0.96 0.55 12.74
CA ARG A 268 -1.56 1.03 14.00
C ARG A 268 -1.08 2.39 14.45
N PRO A 269 0.22 2.71 14.47
CA PRO A 269 0.68 4.05 14.83
C PRO A 269 0.01 5.13 13.98
N PHE A 270 -0.11 4.90 12.68
CA PHE A 270 -0.73 5.83 11.73
C PHE A 270 -2.23 6.05 11.97
N LEU A 271 -2.91 5.06 12.56
CA LEU A 271 -4.32 5.16 13.00
C LEU A 271 -4.48 5.73 14.41
N THR A 272 -3.45 5.62 15.25
CA THR A 272 -3.50 5.98 16.68
C THR A 272 -3.23 7.46 16.91
N VAL A 273 -2.42 8.10 16.08
CA VAL A 273 -2.17 9.55 16.18
C VAL A 273 -3.47 10.34 16.01
N PRO A 274 -3.54 11.56 16.55
CA PRO A 274 -4.72 12.40 16.42
C PRO A 274 -5.16 12.55 14.96
N THR A 275 -6.45 12.32 14.72
CA THR A 275 -7.03 12.30 13.38
C THR A 275 -6.93 13.65 12.67
N VAL A 276 -6.57 13.65 11.39
CA VAL A 276 -6.56 14.85 10.54
C VAL A 276 -7.84 15.02 9.73
N GLY A 277 -8.44 13.93 9.27
CA GLY A 277 -9.61 13.93 8.39
C GLY A 277 -10.77 13.10 8.96
N LEU A 278 -11.01 11.92 8.38
CA LEU A 278 -12.10 11.05 8.81
C LEU A 278 -11.86 10.49 10.22
N LYS A 279 -12.93 10.43 11.00
CA LYS A 279 -12.90 9.94 12.38
C LYS A 279 -12.17 8.59 12.51
N ASP A 280 -11.30 8.49 13.50
CA ASP A 280 -10.52 7.30 13.85
C ASP A 280 -9.59 6.78 12.72
N ALA A 281 -9.30 7.60 11.71
CA ALA A 281 -8.40 7.25 10.62
C ALA A 281 -6.94 7.74 10.85
N GLY A 282 -6.68 8.48 11.93
CA GLY A 282 -5.36 9.06 12.19
C GLY A 282 -4.91 9.96 11.04
N VAL A 283 -3.76 9.64 10.43
CA VAL A 283 -3.22 10.36 9.25
C VAL A 283 -3.55 9.68 7.93
N LEU A 284 -4.33 8.60 7.94
CA LEU A 284 -4.75 7.91 6.74
C LEU A 284 -6.04 8.52 6.17
N GLN A 285 -6.21 8.43 4.85
CA GLN A 285 -7.38 8.97 4.14
C GLN A 285 -8.70 8.30 4.60
N VAL A 286 -8.68 6.99 4.88
CA VAL A 286 -9.78 6.27 5.52
C VAL A 286 -9.24 5.33 6.58
N ARG A 287 -10.12 4.91 7.50
CA ARG A 287 -9.80 3.83 8.44
C ARG A 287 -10.05 2.48 7.76
N PRO A 288 -9.04 1.63 7.57
CA PRO A 288 -9.27 0.26 7.12
C PRO A 288 -10.13 -0.50 8.12
N GLY A 289 -11.08 -1.29 7.62
CA GLY A 289 -11.97 -2.13 8.43
C GLY A 289 -11.28 -3.40 8.95
N ILE A 290 -10.11 -3.25 9.56
CA ILE A 290 -9.31 -4.37 10.03
C ILE A 290 -10.03 -5.09 11.17
N HIS A 291 -10.27 -6.38 10.98
CA HIS A 291 -10.85 -7.23 12.00
C HIS A 291 -9.79 -7.70 12.99
N TRP A 292 -9.45 -6.86 13.96
CA TRP A 292 -8.38 -7.09 14.92
C TRP A 292 -8.55 -8.36 15.77
N ARG A 293 -9.78 -8.84 15.94
CA ARG A 293 -10.12 -10.02 16.72
C ARG A 293 -10.30 -11.28 15.89
N GLN A 294 -10.22 -11.17 14.57
CA GLN A 294 -10.33 -12.34 13.70
C GLN A 294 -9.04 -13.14 13.72
N ASP A 295 -9.24 -14.43 13.69
CA ASP A 295 -8.16 -15.40 13.63
C ASP A 295 -7.31 -15.24 12.38
N ARG A 296 -6.02 -15.32 12.58
CA ARG A 296 -4.99 -15.23 11.55
C ARG A 296 -4.02 -16.40 11.58
N GLY A 297 -4.27 -17.35 12.43
CA GLY A 297 -3.41 -18.46 12.71
C GLY A 297 -2.82 -18.43 14.11
N LYS A 298 -1.96 -19.37 14.38
CA LYS A 298 -1.30 -19.53 15.68
C LYS A 298 -0.25 -18.45 15.89
N ASP A 299 0.01 -18.14 17.15
CA ASP A 299 1.14 -17.34 17.55
C ASP A 299 2.44 -17.87 16.93
N VAL A 300 3.33 -16.97 16.59
CA VAL A 300 4.66 -17.32 16.12
C VAL A 300 5.54 -17.71 17.31
N PRO A 301 6.35 -18.76 17.24
CA PRO A 301 7.17 -19.23 18.36
C PRO A 301 8.18 -18.21 18.90
N SER A 302 8.58 -17.25 18.07
CA SER A 302 9.50 -16.16 18.46
C SER A 302 8.84 -15.06 19.28
N ALA A 303 7.51 -15.01 19.36
CA ALA A 303 6.81 -14.00 20.16
C ALA A 303 7.05 -14.21 21.66
N PRO A 304 7.38 -13.14 22.43
CA PRO A 304 7.65 -13.26 23.86
C PRO A 304 6.51 -13.87 24.67
N TRP A 305 5.28 -13.68 24.23
CA TRP A 305 4.06 -14.21 24.89
C TRP A 305 3.71 -15.64 24.46
N TYR A 306 4.36 -16.21 23.46
CA TYR A 306 4.02 -17.55 22.92
C TYR A 306 3.98 -18.61 24.02
N HIS A 307 4.97 -18.59 24.89
CA HIS A 307 5.07 -19.54 26.02
C HIS A 307 3.98 -19.35 27.07
N LEU A 308 3.50 -18.11 27.25
CA LEU A 308 2.45 -17.79 28.22
C LEU A 308 1.11 -18.43 27.85
N PHE A 309 0.87 -18.58 26.55
CA PHE A 309 -0.36 -19.14 26.01
C PHE A 309 -0.19 -20.55 25.43
N LYS A 310 0.98 -21.16 25.59
CA LYS A 310 1.32 -22.52 25.13
C LYS A 310 1.04 -22.74 23.64
N GLY A 311 1.23 -21.72 22.83
CA GLY A 311 0.96 -21.73 21.39
C GLY A 311 -0.51 -21.90 21.02
N LYS A 312 -1.43 -21.69 21.94
CA LYS A 312 -2.89 -21.83 21.70
C LYS A 312 -3.56 -20.52 21.41
N ARG A 313 -2.90 -19.40 21.65
CA ARG A 313 -3.47 -18.09 21.34
C ARG A 313 -3.53 -17.90 19.83
N ILE A 314 -4.65 -17.39 19.43
CA ILE A 314 -4.91 -16.97 18.05
C ILE A 314 -5.07 -15.46 18.08
N ASN A 315 -4.61 -14.74 17.06
CA ASN A 315 -4.68 -13.28 17.00
C ASN A 315 -3.91 -12.53 18.10
N ASP A 316 -2.71 -12.96 18.38
CA ASP A 316 -1.77 -12.36 19.33
C ASP A 316 -1.48 -10.87 19.10
N HIS A 317 -1.63 -10.41 17.85
CA HIS A 317 -1.55 -9.01 17.49
C HIS A 317 -2.67 -8.14 18.08
N HIS A 318 -3.62 -8.73 18.78
CA HIS A 318 -4.62 -8.02 19.60
C HIS A 318 -4.23 -7.87 21.06
N LEU A 319 -2.98 -8.08 21.38
CA LEU A 319 -2.49 -7.79 22.70
C LEU A 319 -2.87 -6.38 23.15
N THR A 320 -3.43 -6.29 24.32
CA THR A 320 -3.66 -5.01 24.97
C THR A 320 -2.32 -4.35 25.31
N LEU A 321 -2.30 -3.04 25.48
CA LEU A 321 -1.11 -2.33 25.92
C LEU A 321 -0.52 -2.92 27.21
N LYS A 322 -1.39 -3.31 28.16
CA LYS A 322 -0.99 -3.94 29.42
C LYS A 322 -0.27 -5.27 29.22
N GLU A 323 -0.77 -6.12 28.31
CA GLU A 323 -0.13 -7.39 27.98
C GLU A 323 1.23 -7.18 27.28
N LYS A 324 1.33 -6.19 26.40
CA LYS A 324 2.59 -5.82 25.75
C LYS A 324 3.64 -5.32 26.75
N GLN A 325 3.25 -4.48 27.68
CA GLN A 325 4.14 -3.98 28.74
C GLN A 325 4.60 -5.12 29.65
N ALA A 326 3.71 -6.05 30.00
CA ALA A 326 4.06 -7.23 30.77
C ALA A 326 5.06 -8.13 30.03
N ALA A 327 4.88 -8.34 28.73
CA ALA A 327 5.80 -9.11 27.89
C ALA A 327 7.18 -8.46 27.77
N ARG A 328 7.25 -7.13 27.62
CA ARG A 328 8.52 -6.38 27.64
C ARG A 328 9.28 -6.56 28.95
N LYS A 329 8.57 -6.39 30.06
CA LYS A 329 9.17 -6.55 31.37
C LYS A 329 9.74 -7.95 31.57
N ALA A 330 8.95 -8.97 31.22
CA ALA A 330 9.40 -10.36 31.28
C ALA A 330 10.57 -10.70 30.38
N ALA A 331 10.72 -9.99 29.24
CA ALA A 331 11.84 -10.16 28.32
C ALA A 331 13.11 -9.43 28.79
N ALA A 332 12.95 -8.30 29.50
CA ALA A 332 14.06 -7.54 30.06
C ALA A 332 14.66 -8.19 31.34
N ASP A 333 13.87 -9.02 32.05
CA ASP A 333 14.27 -9.75 33.27
C ASP A 333 14.98 -11.09 32.91
N LYS A 334 15.18 -11.43 31.66
CA LYS A 334 15.93 -12.58 31.14
C LYS A 334 17.31 -12.18 30.64
#